data_d37b9439f5936883e5aa8588d4a92230
#
_entry.id   d37b9439f5936883e5aa8588d4a92230
#
_cell.length_a   1.000
_cell.length_b   1.000
_cell.length_c   1.000
_cell.angle_alpha   90.00
_cell.angle_beta   90.00
_cell.angle_gamma   90.00
#
_symmetry.space_group_name_H-M   'P 1'
#
loop_
_entity.id
_entity.type
_entity.pdbx_description
1 polymer ?
#
loop_
_entity_poly.entity_id
_entity_poly.type
_entity_poly.pdbx_seq_one_letter_code
_entity_poly.pdbx_strand_id
1 'polypeptide(L)'
;MAEEVTYADIKFSKIPAAGTGAPNSTATSPPLEDKAVPPVEPTSQSRVTIALGVTVGVLLLAVIVMGTAIGLQVHHNHSSSQSTSPPCLENCNDVITRELSKYKKGLRQRLCVDPNTGKEVESCAVCLDGWRKGYNGSCYFLSTEQKSWNFANESCSKLGAHLAVIENKEELDTIHRAIPSNSICWIGLRRKDPHWLWVDGTQLDEKISVSTQHRGYHCASVYGSGVYAESCNTVYPWICEQDAVRF
;
A
#
# COMPACT_ATOMS: atom_id res chain seq x y z
N MET A 1 -25.66 23.26 -18.38
CA MET A 1 -24.40 23.37 -19.14
C MET A 1 -23.57 22.17 -18.69
N ALA A 2 -23.42 21.19 -19.57
CA ALA A 2 -22.68 19.98 -19.31
C ALA A 2 -21.23 20.21 -19.75
N GLU A 3 -20.28 20.01 -18.86
CA GLU A 3 -18.86 20.10 -19.12
C GLU A 3 -18.37 18.73 -19.64
N GLU A 4 -17.93 18.73 -20.89
CA GLU A 4 -17.44 17.57 -21.63
C GLU A 4 -15.96 17.31 -21.25
N VAL A 5 -15.69 16.19 -20.62
CA VAL A 5 -14.32 15.77 -20.26
C VAL A 5 -13.71 15.03 -21.43
N THR A 6 -12.74 15.66 -22.10
CA THR A 6 -11.96 15.06 -23.22
C THR A 6 -10.85 14.19 -22.68
N TYR A 7 -10.87 12.90 -23.06
CA TYR A 7 -9.76 11.97 -22.80
C TYR A 7 -8.69 12.12 -23.88
N ALA A 8 -7.43 12.28 -23.48
CA ALA A 8 -6.27 12.28 -24.36
C ALA A 8 -5.87 10.86 -24.75
N ASP A 9 -5.86 10.60 -26.05
CA ASP A 9 -5.38 9.34 -26.67
C ASP A 9 -3.85 9.23 -26.57
N ILE A 10 -3.35 8.22 -25.87
CA ILE A 10 -1.93 7.88 -25.80
C ILE A 10 -1.62 6.89 -26.92
N LYS A 11 -0.93 7.35 -27.98
CA LYS A 11 -0.41 6.50 -29.06
C LYS A 11 0.95 5.91 -28.69
N PHE A 12 1.04 4.59 -28.61
CA PHE A 12 2.31 3.87 -28.51
C PHE A 12 2.98 3.73 -29.87
N SER A 13 4.21 4.24 -30.02
CA SER A 13 5.06 4.06 -31.19
C SER A 13 5.74 2.69 -31.15
N LYS A 14 5.61 1.93 -32.25
CA LYS A 14 6.30 0.65 -32.48
C LYS A 14 7.79 0.86 -32.77
N ILE A 15 8.64 0.08 -32.10
CA ILE A 15 10.08 -0.04 -32.35
C ILE A 15 10.27 -0.96 -33.57
N PRO A 16 11.10 -0.58 -34.60
CA PRO A 16 11.39 -1.47 -35.72
C PRO A 16 12.47 -2.50 -35.37
N ALA A 17 12.27 -3.72 -35.82
CA ALA A 17 13.18 -4.85 -35.69
C ALA A 17 14.37 -4.72 -36.62
N ALA A 18 15.56 -5.12 -36.13
CA ALA A 18 16.81 -5.23 -36.90
C ALA A 18 16.76 -6.43 -37.83
N GLY A 19 16.96 -6.18 -39.11
CA GLY A 19 17.12 -7.21 -40.19
C GLY A 19 18.57 -7.52 -40.46
N THR A 20 18.87 -8.80 -40.47
CA THR A 20 20.09 -9.46 -40.96
C THR A 20 20.20 -9.41 -42.46
N GLY A 21 21.43 -9.22 -43.01
CA GLY A 21 21.69 -9.42 -44.41
C GLY A 21 23.11 -9.07 -44.82
N ALA A 22 23.99 -10.07 -44.98
CA ALA A 22 25.19 -9.98 -45.81
C ALA A 22 24.78 -10.18 -47.29
N PRO A 23 25.52 -9.66 -48.28
CA PRO A 23 26.47 -10.55 -48.95
C PRO A 23 27.76 -9.89 -49.51
N ASN A 24 28.78 -10.71 -49.58
CA ASN A 24 29.83 -10.97 -50.56
C ASN A 24 29.98 -10.04 -51.81
N SER A 25 31.25 -9.58 -52.09
CA SER A 25 31.86 -9.60 -53.44
C SER A 25 33.31 -9.12 -53.41
N THR A 26 34.18 -10.01 -53.66
CA THR A 26 35.37 -10.13 -54.56
C THR A 26 35.74 -8.88 -55.37
N ALA A 27 37.05 -8.50 -55.37
CA ALA A 27 37.95 -8.41 -56.52
C ALA A 27 39.16 -7.51 -56.25
N THR A 28 40.31 -8.11 -56.33
CA THR A 28 41.42 -7.88 -57.33
C THR A 28 42.41 -6.75 -57.02
N SER A 29 43.65 -7.18 -56.73
CA SER A 29 44.92 -6.41 -56.80
C SER A 29 45.35 -6.11 -58.24
N PRO A 30 46.16 -5.10 -58.46
CA PRO A 30 47.49 -5.29 -59.00
C PRO A 30 48.53 -4.25 -58.48
N PRO A 31 49.79 -4.17 -59.03
CA PRO A 31 50.99 -4.77 -58.44
C PRO A 31 52.05 -3.71 -57.99
N LEU A 32 53.10 -4.26 -57.36
CA LEU A 32 54.37 -3.70 -56.93
C LEU A 32 55.03 -2.68 -57.81
N GLU A 33 55.56 -1.59 -57.22
CA GLU A 33 56.69 -0.86 -57.70
C GLU A 33 57.69 -0.50 -56.59
N ASP A 34 58.91 -0.95 -56.79
CA ASP A 34 60.10 -0.91 -55.96
C ASP A 34 60.71 0.49 -55.98
N LYS A 35 60.89 1.17 -54.81
CA LYS A 35 61.81 2.30 -54.73
C LYS A 35 62.56 2.33 -53.37
N ALA A 36 63.87 2.40 -53.56
CA ALA A 36 64.96 2.39 -52.64
C ALA A 36 64.81 3.24 -51.36
N VAL A 37 65.27 2.66 -50.23
CA VAL A 37 65.42 3.24 -48.92
C VAL A 37 66.70 4.09 -48.82
N PRO A 38 66.63 5.35 -48.32
CA PRO A 38 67.83 6.02 -47.80
C PRO A 38 67.94 5.74 -46.26
N PRO A 39 69.18 5.78 -45.71
CA PRO A 39 69.41 5.38 -44.30
C PRO A 39 68.90 6.41 -43.32
N VAL A 40 68.19 5.93 -42.31
CA VAL A 40 67.61 6.74 -41.19
C VAL A 40 68.59 6.85 -40.04
N GLU A 41 69.01 8.07 -39.79
CA GLU A 41 69.74 8.43 -38.57
C GLU A 41 68.84 8.22 -37.34
N PRO A 42 69.41 7.86 -36.15
CA PRO A 42 68.64 7.64 -34.97
C PRO A 42 68.29 9.00 -34.28
N THR A 43 67.10 9.50 -34.55
CA THR A 43 66.63 10.77 -34.04
C THR A 43 65.77 10.59 -32.77
N SER A 44 66.17 11.30 -31.76
CA SER A 44 65.36 12.03 -30.73
C SER A 44 64.03 11.40 -30.17
N GLN A 45 63.48 10.36 -30.74
CA GLN A 45 62.20 9.76 -30.23
C GLN A 45 62.36 8.96 -28.94
N SER A 46 63.54 8.47 -28.61
CA SER A 46 63.80 7.67 -27.41
C SER A 46 63.66 8.47 -26.11
N ARG A 47 63.99 9.75 -26.14
CA ARG A 47 63.88 10.61 -24.90
C ARG A 47 62.42 11.02 -24.60
N VAL A 48 61.61 11.22 -25.64
CA VAL A 48 60.19 11.58 -25.47
C VAL A 48 59.35 10.38 -24.97
N THR A 49 59.61 9.18 -25.51
CA THR A 49 58.96 7.97 -25.06
C THR A 49 59.32 7.55 -23.64
N ILE A 50 60.63 7.76 -23.25
CA ILE A 50 61.02 7.51 -21.85
C ILE A 50 60.39 8.54 -20.91
N ALA A 51 60.38 9.85 -21.28
CA ALA A 51 59.72 10.87 -20.48
C ALA A 51 58.20 10.62 -20.34
N LEU A 52 57.53 10.24 -21.41
CA LEU A 52 56.10 9.90 -21.36
C LEU A 52 55.82 8.64 -20.51
N GLY A 53 56.68 7.62 -20.60
CA GLY A 53 56.58 6.41 -19.78
C GLY A 53 56.78 6.70 -18.28
N VAL A 54 57.72 7.56 -17.94
CA VAL A 54 57.95 7.96 -16.55
C VAL A 54 56.80 8.80 -15.99
N THR A 55 56.24 9.73 -16.77
CA THR A 55 55.08 10.54 -16.32
C THR A 55 53.82 9.68 -16.12
N VAL A 56 53.51 8.73 -17.03
CA VAL A 56 52.41 7.78 -16.89
C VAL A 56 52.63 6.88 -15.66
N GLY A 57 53.84 6.39 -15.43
CA GLY A 57 54.19 5.59 -14.27
C GLY A 57 53.97 6.32 -12.95
N VAL A 58 54.38 7.59 -12.88
CA VAL A 58 54.17 8.44 -11.67
C VAL A 58 52.67 8.70 -11.42
N LEU A 59 51.90 8.95 -12.48
CA LEU A 59 50.47 9.18 -12.34
C LEU A 59 49.74 7.91 -11.87
N LEU A 60 50.11 6.73 -12.40
CA LEU A 60 49.54 5.45 -11.93
C LEU A 60 49.88 5.18 -10.45
N LEU A 61 51.12 5.45 -10.02
CA LEU A 61 51.52 5.34 -8.63
C LEU A 61 50.72 6.30 -7.73
N ALA A 62 50.52 7.53 -8.20
CA ALA A 62 49.71 8.52 -7.47
C ALA A 62 48.25 8.06 -7.30
N VAL A 63 47.66 7.49 -8.35
CA VAL A 63 46.30 6.94 -8.30
C VAL A 63 46.21 5.75 -7.32
N ILE A 64 47.21 4.87 -7.32
CA ILE A 64 47.25 3.72 -6.40
C ILE A 64 47.37 4.22 -4.95
N VAL A 65 48.27 5.19 -4.69
CA VAL A 65 48.44 5.77 -3.33
C VAL A 65 47.17 6.48 -2.88
N MET A 66 46.54 7.26 -3.75
CA MET A 66 45.25 7.89 -3.43
C MET A 66 44.13 6.86 -3.24
N GLY A 67 44.04 5.84 -4.07
CA GLY A 67 43.08 4.76 -3.93
C GLY A 67 43.25 3.98 -2.62
N THR A 68 44.51 3.69 -2.22
CA THR A 68 44.78 3.03 -0.93
C THR A 68 44.49 3.93 0.26
N ALA A 69 44.80 5.24 0.16
CA ALA A 69 44.50 6.21 1.22
C ALA A 69 42.99 6.36 1.42
N ILE A 70 42.21 6.43 0.31
CA ILE A 70 40.75 6.47 0.36
C ILE A 70 40.21 5.15 0.89
N GLY A 71 40.73 4.00 0.44
CA GLY A 71 40.35 2.69 0.93
C GLY A 71 40.60 2.51 2.43
N LEU A 72 41.75 3.02 2.95
CA LEU A 72 42.05 2.99 4.37
C LEU A 72 41.14 3.94 5.17
N GLN A 73 40.81 5.13 4.63
CA GLN A 73 39.83 6.02 5.27
C GLN A 73 38.42 5.44 5.30
N VAL A 74 37.98 4.81 4.20
CA VAL A 74 36.69 4.13 4.17
C VAL A 74 36.68 2.95 5.13
N HIS A 75 37.76 2.16 5.20
CA HIS A 75 37.87 1.05 6.15
C HIS A 75 37.97 1.55 7.60
N HIS A 76 38.64 2.64 7.85
CA HIS A 76 38.71 3.24 9.20
C HIS A 76 37.38 3.85 9.61
N ASN A 77 36.66 4.49 8.68
CA ASN A 77 35.30 4.98 8.93
C ASN A 77 34.30 3.84 9.06
N HIS A 78 34.51 2.68 8.38
CA HIS A 78 33.67 1.50 8.55
C HIS A 78 33.97 0.73 9.84
N SER A 79 35.20 0.82 10.37
CA SER A 79 35.58 0.20 11.65
C SER A 79 35.21 1.07 12.86
N SER A 80 34.97 2.36 12.65
CA SER A 80 34.46 3.28 13.69
C SER A 80 32.92 3.45 13.58
N SER A 81 32.26 2.95 12.53
CA SER A 81 30.86 2.58 12.57
C SER A 81 30.73 1.28 13.37
N GLN A 82 31.09 1.35 14.66
CA GLN A 82 30.45 0.53 15.65
C GLN A 82 28.97 0.60 15.28
N SER A 83 28.42 -0.48 14.78
CA SER A 83 27.00 -0.71 14.75
C SER A 83 26.49 -0.52 16.17
N THR A 84 26.23 0.71 16.52
CA THR A 84 25.21 1.02 17.49
C THR A 84 23.93 0.64 16.77
N SER A 85 23.68 -0.68 16.64
CA SER A 85 22.32 -1.16 16.74
C SER A 85 21.81 -0.39 17.95
N PRO A 86 20.76 0.44 17.80
CA PRO A 86 20.22 1.10 18.96
C PRO A 86 20.00 -0.01 19.98
N PRO A 87 20.26 0.18 21.27
CA PRO A 87 20.05 -0.82 22.31
C PRO A 87 18.55 -1.04 22.50
N CYS A 88 17.88 -1.44 21.46
CA CYS A 88 16.43 -1.45 21.26
C CYS A 88 15.84 -2.84 21.14
N LEU A 89 16.63 -3.94 21.19
CA LEU A 89 15.99 -5.24 21.06
C LEU A 89 15.35 -5.75 22.35
N GLU A 90 15.82 -5.32 23.51
CA GLU A 90 15.26 -5.77 24.79
C GLU A 90 14.47 -4.68 25.54
N ASN A 91 14.73 -3.39 25.23
CA ASN A 91 14.10 -2.26 25.92
C ASN A 91 13.13 -1.43 25.05
N CYS A 92 13.05 -1.70 23.75
CA CYS A 92 12.13 -0.96 22.86
C CYS A 92 10.67 -1.26 23.18
N ASN A 93 10.33 -2.49 23.48
CA ASN A 93 8.95 -2.86 23.83
C ASN A 93 8.50 -2.15 25.11
N ASP A 94 9.38 -2.04 26.11
CA ASP A 94 9.05 -1.37 27.37
C ASP A 94 8.90 0.15 27.20
N VAL A 95 9.76 0.77 26.39
CA VAL A 95 9.66 2.21 26.08
C VAL A 95 8.39 2.49 25.28
N ILE A 96 8.13 1.72 24.22
CA ILE A 96 6.92 1.86 23.38
C ILE A 96 5.67 1.63 24.25
N THR A 97 5.65 0.59 25.08
CA THR A 97 4.52 0.29 25.97
C THR A 97 4.28 1.42 26.97
N ARG A 98 5.33 2.00 27.53
CA ARG A 98 5.24 3.12 28.44
C ARG A 98 4.69 4.38 27.76
N GLU A 99 5.22 4.75 26.60
CA GLU A 99 4.73 5.91 25.83
C GLU A 99 3.30 5.69 25.35
N LEU A 100 2.97 4.49 24.87
CA LEU A 100 1.63 4.14 24.47
C LEU A 100 0.65 4.21 25.65
N SER A 101 1.03 3.73 26.84
CA SER A 101 0.19 3.78 28.05
C SER A 101 -0.02 5.23 28.50
N LYS A 102 1.00 6.09 28.43
CA LYS A 102 0.90 7.52 28.72
C LYS A 102 -0.03 8.23 27.74
N TYR A 103 0.11 7.93 26.43
CA TYR A 103 -0.76 8.47 25.40
C TYR A 103 -2.21 8.01 25.59
N LYS A 104 -2.43 6.72 25.84
CA LYS A 104 -3.74 6.14 26.14
C LYS A 104 -4.40 6.80 27.36
N LYS A 105 -3.63 7.03 28.43
CA LYS A 105 -4.11 7.74 29.63
C LYS A 105 -4.53 9.18 29.31
N GLY A 106 -3.73 9.89 28.49
CA GLY A 106 -4.05 11.26 28.08
C GLY A 106 -5.31 11.34 27.20
N LEU A 107 -5.53 10.35 26.32
CA LEU A 107 -6.76 10.23 25.54
C LEU A 107 -7.96 9.94 26.45
N ARG A 108 -7.84 9.00 27.37
CA ARG A 108 -8.90 8.66 28.34
C ARG A 108 -9.39 9.90 29.08
N GLN A 109 -8.48 10.72 29.62
CA GLN A 109 -8.80 11.94 30.35
C GLN A 109 -9.56 12.98 29.51
N ARG A 110 -9.41 12.95 28.18
CA ARG A 110 -10.09 13.89 27.27
C ARG A 110 -11.43 13.35 26.76
N LEU A 111 -11.48 12.05 26.46
CA LEU A 111 -12.60 11.42 25.75
C LEU A 111 -13.60 10.74 26.69
N CYS A 112 -13.13 10.32 27.87
CA CYS A 112 -13.91 9.54 28.83
C CYS A 112 -14.38 10.38 30.01
N VAL A 113 -14.91 11.56 29.73
CA VAL A 113 -15.47 12.48 30.74
C VAL A 113 -16.97 12.59 30.53
N ASP A 114 -17.74 12.41 31.58
CA ASP A 114 -19.18 12.64 31.56
C ASP A 114 -19.44 14.15 31.34
N PRO A 115 -20.14 14.52 30.25
CA PRO A 115 -20.37 15.92 29.91
C PRO A 115 -21.19 16.70 30.96
N ASN A 116 -21.98 16.00 31.79
CA ASN A 116 -22.83 16.62 32.80
C ASN A 116 -22.13 16.83 34.15
N THR A 117 -21.24 15.87 34.50
CA THR A 117 -20.59 15.87 35.83
C THR A 117 -19.11 16.30 35.75
N GLY A 118 -18.51 16.31 34.56
CA GLY A 118 -17.09 16.58 34.35
C GLY A 118 -16.17 15.51 34.97
N LYS A 119 -16.72 14.37 35.41
CA LYS A 119 -15.94 13.28 36.01
C LYS A 119 -15.55 12.23 34.98
N GLU A 120 -14.39 11.63 35.18
CA GLU A 120 -13.93 10.50 34.37
C GLU A 120 -14.82 9.27 34.57
N VAL A 121 -15.20 8.61 33.47
CA VAL A 121 -16.04 7.41 33.48
C VAL A 121 -15.14 6.18 33.57
N GLU A 122 -15.46 5.23 34.46
CA GLU A 122 -14.63 4.02 34.68
C GLU A 122 -14.55 3.12 33.47
N SER A 123 -15.63 2.99 32.70
CA SER A 123 -15.72 2.20 31.50
C SER A 123 -16.10 3.11 30.32
N CYS A 124 -15.16 3.32 29.43
CA CYS A 124 -15.32 4.24 28.30
C CYS A 124 -15.01 3.53 26.99
N ALA A 125 -15.96 3.59 26.08
CA ALA A 125 -15.83 3.10 24.71
C ALA A 125 -16.15 4.26 23.76
N VAL A 126 -15.20 4.57 22.86
CA VAL A 126 -15.26 5.73 21.97
C VAL A 126 -15.14 5.27 20.51
N CYS A 127 -16.00 5.82 19.67
CA CYS A 127 -15.91 5.64 18.22
C CYS A 127 -15.05 6.76 17.60
N LEU A 128 -14.41 6.45 16.49
CA LEU A 128 -13.66 7.43 15.68
C LEU A 128 -14.60 8.50 15.11
N ASP A 129 -14.04 9.64 14.71
CA ASP A 129 -14.79 10.70 14.05
C ASP A 129 -15.49 10.18 12.80
N GLY A 130 -16.76 10.57 12.63
CA GLY A 130 -17.63 10.08 11.56
C GLY A 130 -18.29 8.73 11.82
N TRP A 131 -17.89 8.02 12.88
CA TRP A 131 -18.50 6.77 13.32
C TRP A 131 -19.53 6.99 14.42
N ARG A 132 -20.59 6.23 14.40
CA ARG A 132 -21.66 6.31 15.41
C ARG A 132 -21.57 5.11 16.35
N LYS A 133 -21.77 5.36 17.63
CA LYS A 133 -21.84 4.30 18.62
C LYS A 133 -23.04 3.40 18.34
N GLY A 134 -22.78 2.12 18.23
CA GLY A 134 -23.73 1.09 17.91
C GLY A 134 -24.07 0.17 19.07
N TYR A 135 -24.45 -1.06 18.74
CA TYR A 135 -24.81 -2.10 19.69
C TYR A 135 -23.55 -2.66 20.37
N ASN A 136 -23.65 -3.01 21.64
CA ASN A 136 -22.65 -3.75 22.41
C ASN A 136 -21.18 -3.27 22.29
N GLY A 137 -20.97 -1.98 22.04
CA GLY A 137 -19.61 -1.41 21.90
C GLY A 137 -19.07 -1.41 20.48
N SER A 138 -19.88 -1.74 19.51
CA SER A 138 -19.56 -1.53 18.09
C SER A 138 -19.70 -0.07 17.69
N CYS A 139 -18.98 0.31 16.65
CA CYS A 139 -19.07 1.60 15.97
C CYS A 139 -19.46 1.38 14.52
N TYR A 140 -20.46 2.11 14.04
CA TYR A 140 -20.94 2.03 12.66
C TYR A 140 -20.61 3.28 11.87
N PHE A 141 -20.13 3.07 10.64
CA PHE A 141 -19.94 4.12 9.66
C PHE A 141 -20.91 3.87 8.50
N LEU A 142 -21.73 4.87 8.18
CA LEU A 142 -22.63 4.84 7.02
C LEU A 142 -21.96 5.59 5.86
N SER A 143 -21.76 4.91 4.73
CA SER A 143 -21.19 5.54 3.54
C SER A 143 -22.16 6.55 2.92
N THR A 144 -21.60 7.59 2.32
CA THR A 144 -22.34 8.54 1.48
C THR A 144 -22.31 8.14 0.01
N GLU A 145 -21.40 7.24 -0.37
CA GLU A 145 -21.28 6.69 -1.71
C GLU A 145 -22.18 5.46 -1.90
N GLN A 146 -22.48 5.15 -3.16
CA GLN A 146 -23.22 3.96 -3.54
C GLN A 146 -22.36 3.11 -4.48
N LYS A 147 -22.07 1.89 -4.11
CA LYS A 147 -21.23 0.95 -4.87
C LYS A 147 -21.75 -0.47 -4.74
N SER A 148 -21.16 -1.39 -5.53
CA SER A 148 -21.46 -2.83 -5.43
C SER A 148 -21.02 -3.39 -4.07
N TRP A 149 -21.56 -4.53 -3.67
CA TRP A 149 -21.25 -5.17 -2.40
C TRP A 149 -19.76 -5.48 -2.24
N ASN A 150 -19.08 -5.97 -3.30
CA ASN A 150 -17.65 -6.26 -3.24
C ASN A 150 -16.81 -5.00 -2.99
N PHE A 151 -17.18 -3.89 -3.65
CA PHE A 151 -16.50 -2.61 -3.42
C PHE A 151 -16.75 -2.09 -2.01
N ALA A 152 -17.98 -2.21 -1.50
CA ALA A 152 -18.33 -1.83 -0.15
C ALA A 152 -17.51 -2.62 0.89
N ASN A 153 -17.40 -3.94 0.71
CA ASN A 153 -16.59 -4.80 1.58
C ASN A 153 -15.10 -4.40 1.58
N GLU A 154 -14.53 -4.15 0.39
CA GLU A 154 -13.15 -3.67 0.28
C GLU A 154 -12.96 -2.30 0.93
N SER A 155 -13.95 -1.41 0.81
CA SER A 155 -13.90 -0.07 1.39
C SER A 155 -13.87 -0.11 2.92
N CYS A 156 -14.69 -0.95 3.55
CA CYS A 156 -14.63 -1.16 4.99
C CYS A 156 -13.28 -1.73 5.42
N SER A 157 -12.75 -2.72 4.69
CA SER A 157 -11.45 -3.33 4.98
C SER A 157 -10.31 -2.31 4.94
N LYS A 158 -10.34 -1.34 4.02
CA LYS A 158 -9.36 -0.23 3.95
C LYS A 158 -9.42 0.70 5.15
N LEU A 159 -10.55 0.76 5.84
CA LEU A 159 -10.73 1.53 7.07
C LEU A 159 -10.34 0.72 8.34
N GLY A 160 -9.83 -0.50 8.18
CA GLY A 160 -9.57 -1.41 9.31
C GLY A 160 -10.85 -1.96 9.95
N ALA A 161 -11.95 -1.97 9.19
CA ALA A 161 -13.27 -2.39 9.61
C ALA A 161 -13.80 -3.50 8.68
N HIS A 162 -14.99 -3.97 8.89
CA HIS A 162 -15.73 -4.88 8.00
C HIS A 162 -17.13 -4.34 7.71
N LEU A 163 -17.82 -4.89 6.69
CA LEU A 163 -19.24 -4.65 6.54
C LEU A 163 -19.99 -5.15 7.78
N ALA A 164 -21.02 -4.43 8.21
CA ALA A 164 -21.75 -4.71 9.44
C ALA A 164 -22.20 -6.18 9.52
N VAL A 165 -21.90 -6.82 10.64
CA VAL A 165 -22.32 -8.16 11.04
C VAL A 165 -23.44 -8.00 12.06
N ILE A 166 -24.57 -8.65 11.84
CA ILE A 166 -25.74 -8.52 12.72
C ILE A 166 -25.91 -9.83 13.49
N GLU A 167 -25.52 -9.81 14.75
CA GLU A 167 -25.53 -11.01 15.60
C GLU A 167 -26.94 -11.36 16.11
N ASN A 168 -27.79 -10.35 16.28
CA ASN A 168 -29.12 -10.55 16.88
C ASN A 168 -30.12 -9.46 16.41
N LYS A 169 -31.36 -9.63 16.84
CA LYS A 169 -32.43 -8.73 16.45
C LYS A 169 -32.30 -7.33 17.08
N GLU A 170 -31.81 -7.22 18.28
CA GLU A 170 -31.61 -5.96 18.99
C GLU A 170 -30.58 -5.09 18.26
N GLU A 171 -29.56 -5.71 17.70
CA GLU A 171 -28.57 -5.05 16.85
C GLU A 171 -29.17 -4.61 15.52
N LEU A 172 -29.94 -5.50 14.86
CA LEU A 172 -30.67 -5.16 13.64
C LEU A 172 -31.57 -3.94 13.86
N ASP A 173 -32.32 -3.88 14.96
CA ASP A 173 -33.15 -2.75 15.31
C ASP A 173 -32.33 -1.48 15.59
N THR A 174 -31.12 -1.62 16.10
CA THR A 174 -30.20 -0.50 16.32
C THR A 174 -29.68 0.05 15.00
N ILE A 175 -29.30 -0.81 14.07
CA ILE A 175 -28.88 -0.43 12.71
C ILE A 175 -30.03 0.26 11.98
N HIS A 176 -31.24 -0.27 12.02
CA HIS A 176 -32.42 0.35 11.39
C HIS A 176 -32.69 1.77 11.90
N ARG A 177 -32.46 2.04 13.17
CA ARG A 177 -32.60 3.40 13.74
C ARG A 177 -31.45 4.32 13.31
N ALA A 178 -30.29 3.77 12.99
CA ALA A 178 -29.10 4.54 12.60
C ALA A 178 -29.10 4.96 11.13
N ILE A 179 -29.76 4.18 10.26
CA ILE A 179 -29.87 4.50 8.84
C ILE A 179 -31.01 5.48 8.56
N PRO A 180 -30.89 6.36 7.53
CA PRO A 180 -31.98 7.23 7.11
C PRO A 180 -33.21 6.41 6.70
N SER A 181 -34.40 6.91 7.03
CA SER A 181 -35.66 6.29 6.60
C SER A 181 -35.68 6.09 5.09
N ASN A 182 -36.07 4.90 4.65
CA ASN A 182 -36.09 4.51 3.23
C ASN A 182 -34.72 4.31 2.56
N SER A 183 -33.63 4.26 3.30
CA SER A 183 -32.33 3.89 2.74
C SER A 183 -32.16 2.37 2.71
N ILE A 184 -31.64 1.85 1.59
CA ILE A 184 -31.20 0.47 1.46
C ILE A 184 -29.69 0.49 1.63
N CYS A 185 -29.12 -0.32 2.52
CA CYS A 185 -27.68 -0.34 2.78
C CYS A 185 -27.13 -1.75 2.74
N TRP A 186 -25.93 -1.91 2.16
CA TRP A 186 -25.21 -3.18 2.22
C TRP A 186 -24.77 -3.51 3.63
N ILE A 187 -24.86 -4.78 3.99
CA ILE A 187 -24.34 -5.39 5.22
C ILE A 187 -23.40 -6.55 4.86
N GLY A 188 -22.69 -7.06 5.85
CA GLY A 188 -21.65 -8.08 5.69
C GLY A 188 -22.14 -9.51 5.46
N LEU A 189 -23.36 -9.69 4.99
CA LEU A 189 -23.97 -11.00 4.81
C LEU A 189 -23.92 -11.41 3.32
N ARG A 190 -23.42 -12.61 3.06
CA ARG A 190 -23.33 -13.16 1.73
C ARG A 190 -23.72 -14.63 1.70
N ARG A 191 -24.45 -15.05 0.66
CA ARG A 191 -24.82 -16.43 0.45
C ARG A 191 -23.66 -17.21 -0.17
N LYS A 192 -23.27 -18.31 0.49
CA LYS A 192 -22.42 -19.39 -0.05
C LYS A 192 -23.23 -20.67 0.01
N ASP A 193 -23.86 -21.03 -1.11
CA ASP A 193 -24.85 -22.08 -1.18
C ASP A 193 -24.50 -23.35 -0.38
N PRO A 194 -25.40 -23.82 0.44
CA PRO A 194 -26.76 -23.33 0.68
C PRO A 194 -26.89 -22.29 1.81
N HIS A 195 -25.80 -21.88 2.46
CA HIS A 195 -25.80 -21.10 3.70
C HIS A 195 -25.57 -19.62 3.47
N TRP A 196 -26.11 -18.79 4.38
CA TRP A 196 -25.77 -17.39 4.51
C TRP A 196 -24.64 -17.25 5.53
N LEU A 197 -23.56 -16.61 5.13
CA LEU A 197 -22.37 -16.37 5.97
C LEU A 197 -22.06 -14.89 6.06
N TRP A 198 -21.72 -14.46 7.25
CA TRP A 198 -21.18 -13.14 7.48
C TRP A 198 -19.74 -13.03 6.98
N VAL A 199 -19.23 -11.80 6.82
CA VAL A 199 -17.85 -11.53 6.36
C VAL A 199 -16.79 -12.03 7.34
N ASP A 200 -17.12 -12.20 8.61
CA ASP A 200 -16.27 -12.80 9.63
C ASP A 200 -16.26 -14.34 9.61
N GLY A 201 -17.09 -14.95 8.75
CA GLY A 201 -17.19 -16.40 8.57
C GLY A 201 -18.25 -17.05 9.46
N THR A 202 -18.94 -16.33 10.34
CA THR A 202 -20.03 -16.85 11.15
C THR A 202 -21.28 -17.09 10.30
N GLN A 203 -22.12 -18.00 10.74
CA GLN A 203 -23.40 -18.29 10.08
C GLN A 203 -24.49 -17.32 10.55
N LEU A 204 -25.43 -17.06 9.66
CA LEU A 204 -26.64 -16.30 10.00
C LEU A 204 -27.45 -17.01 11.08
N ASP A 205 -27.83 -16.27 12.14
CA ASP A 205 -28.75 -16.75 13.18
C ASP A 205 -30.13 -17.03 12.55
N GLU A 206 -30.73 -18.17 12.90
CA GLU A 206 -32.05 -18.61 12.42
C GLU A 206 -33.17 -17.62 12.76
N LYS A 207 -32.96 -16.77 13.77
CA LYS A 207 -33.92 -15.71 14.16
C LYS A 207 -33.96 -14.54 13.19
N ILE A 208 -32.96 -14.42 12.33
CA ILE A 208 -32.87 -13.38 11.30
C ILE A 208 -33.22 -14.02 9.97
N SER A 209 -34.34 -13.66 9.39
CA SER A 209 -34.74 -14.14 8.06
C SER A 209 -34.27 -13.21 6.96
N VAL A 210 -33.77 -13.80 5.87
CA VAL A 210 -33.44 -13.07 4.64
C VAL A 210 -34.56 -13.26 3.63
N SER A 211 -35.23 -12.16 3.30
CA SER A 211 -36.23 -12.15 2.25
C SER A 211 -35.55 -12.21 0.89
N THR A 212 -35.92 -13.18 0.06
CA THR A 212 -35.34 -13.31 -1.29
C THR A 212 -36.42 -13.31 -2.35
N GLN A 213 -36.26 -12.46 -3.35
CA GLN A 213 -37.16 -12.43 -4.51
C GLN A 213 -36.60 -13.24 -5.69
N HIS A 214 -35.29 -13.52 -5.71
CA HIS A 214 -34.62 -14.20 -6.79
C HIS A 214 -33.50 -15.13 -6.31
N ARG A 215 -33.48 -16.37 -6.86
CA ARG A 215 -32.47 -17.38 -6.45
C ARG A 215 -31.03 -16.98 -6.74
N GLY A 216 -30.81 -16.08 -7.70
CA GLY A 216 -29.46 -15.55 -8.05
C GLY A 216 -28.98 -14.39 -7.18
N TYR A 217 -29.70 -14.03 -6.12
CA TYR A 217 -29.29 -12.98 -5.21
C TYR A 217 -28.47 -13.56 -4.06
N HIS A 218 -27.22 -13.11 -3.97
CA HIS A 218 -26.24 -13.68 -3.08
C HIS A 218 -25.62 -12.69 -2.07
N CYS A 219 -25.99 -11.42 -2.12
CA CYS A 219 -25.54 -10.38 -1.19
C CYS A 219 -26.73 -9.82 -0.43
N ALA A 220 -26.55 -9.35 0.79
CA ALA A 220 -27.66 -8.89 1.60
C ALA A 220 -27.57 -7.38 1.90
N SER A 221 -28.74 -6.77 1.93
CA SER A 221 -28.99 -5.39 2.34
C SER A 221 -29.96 -5.34 3.49
N VAL A 222 -29.96 -4.23 4.21
CA VAL A 222 -30.99 -3.86 5.20
C VAL A 222 -31.86 -2.75 4.61
N TYR A 223 -33.17 -2.88 4.84
CA TYR A 223 -34.18 -1.89 4.49
C TYR A 223 -35.39 -1.98 5.43
N GLY A 224 -35.89 -0.84 5.86
CA GLY A 224 -36.99 -0.83 6.83
C GLY A 224 -36.64 -1.62 8.08
N SER A 225 -37.37 -2.70 8.36
CA SER A 225 -37.13 -3.61 9.50
C SER A 225 -36.60 -4.99 9.09
N GLY A 226 -36.17 -5.16 7.84
CA GLY A 226 -35.82 -6.47 7.29
C GLY A 226 -34.44 -6.55 6.66
N VAL A 227 -34.03 -7.80 6.40
CA VAL A 227 -32.84 -8.15 5.63
C VAL A 227 -33.29 -8.74 4.31
N TYR A 228 -32.69 -8.29 3.20
CA TYR A 228 -33.09 -8.66 1.85
C TYR A 228 -31.90 -9.17 1.05
N ALA A 229 -32.16 -10.23 0.29
CA ALA A 229 -31.21 -10.73 -0.69
C ALA A 229 -31.25 -9.85 -1.95
N GLU A 230 -30.07 -9.47 -2.44
CA GLU A 230 -29.88 -8.58 -3.57
C GLU A 230 -28.81 -9.10 -4.54
N SER A 231 -28.83 -8.59 -5.76
CA SER A 231 -27.72 -8.78 -6.68
C SER A 231 -26.48 -8.04 -6.16
N CYS A 232 -25.35 -8.74 -6.03
CA CYS A 232 -24.11 -8.14 -5.54
C CYS A 232 -23.59 -6.97 -6.39
N ASN A 233 -24.09 -6.83 -7.63
CA ASN A 233 -23.72 -5.76 -8.57
C ASN A 233 -24.60 -4.50 -8.42
N THR A 234 -25.69 -4.58 -7.66
CA THR A 234 -26.51 -3.41 -7.37
C THR A 234 -25.67 -2.39 -6.59
N VAL A 235 -25.96 -1.10 -6.76
CA VAL A 235 -25.23 -0.02 -6.09
C VAL A 235 -26.07 0.54 -4.95
N TYR A 236 -25.57 0.38 -3.73
CA TYR A 236 -26.16 0.92 -2.52
C TYR A 236 -25.08 1.55 -1.64
N PRO A 237 -25.45 2.47 -0.73
CA PRO A 237 -24.60 2.80 0.40
C PRO A 237 -24.40 1.57 1.27
N TRP A 238 -23.43 1.61 2.16
CA TRP A 238 -23.06 0.46 3.01
C TRP A 238 -22.79 0.89 4.43
N ILE A 239 -22.80 -0.08 5.30
CA ILE A 239 -22.52 0.09 6.73
C ILE A 239 -21.23 -0.66 7.03
N CYS A 240 -20.19 0.07 7.48
CA CYS A 240 -19.01 -0.54 8.08
C CYS A 240 -19.18 -0.62 9.59
N GLU A 241 -18.56 -1.65 10.18
CA GLU A 241 -18.53 -1.89 11.61
C GLU A 241 -17.10 -2.13 12.07
N GLN A 242 -16.78 -1.64 13.26
CA GLN A 242 -15.56 -1.94 14.00
C GLN A 242 -15.83 -1.82 15.50
N ASP A 243 -14.98 -2.44 16.31
CA ASP A 243 -15.01 -2.28 17.75
C ASP A 243 -14.70 -0.84 18.17
N ALA A 244 -15.42 -0.36 19.18
CA ALA A 244 -15.08 0.90 19.84
C ALA A 244 -13.72 0.79 20.55
N VAL A 245 -12.95 1.86 20.52
CA VAL A 245 -11.71 1.97 21.30
C VAL A 245 -12.08 2.01 22.79
N ARG A 246 -11.62 1.02 23.53
CA ARG A 246 -11.85 0.91 24.99
C ARG A 246 -10.66 1.44 25.76
N PHE A 247 -10.94 2.25 26.77
CA PHE A 247 -9.95 2.88 27.65
C PHE A 247 -10.05 2.36 29.07
#